data_469293615b2ff080f3941daaff260af9
#
_entry.id   469293615b2ff080f3941daaff260af9
#
_cell.length_a   1.000
_cell.length_b   1.000
_cell.length_c   1.000
_cell.angle_alpha   90.00
_cell.angle_beta   90.00
_cell.angle_gamma   90.00
#
_symmetry.space_group_name_H-M   'P 1'
#
loop_
_entity.id
_entity.type
_entity.pdbx_description
1 polymer ?
#
loop_
_entity_poly.entity_id
_entity_poly.type
_entity_poly.pdbx_seq_one_letter_code
_entity_poly.pdbx_strand_id
1 'polypeptide(L)'
;MENHLKKMPSPLLSLVPILVLVALLFVTIRTFGSDALSGGSQVVLLTTTAVASLLAMIFCKVKWRDIEEAICKNILGVATAIIILLLIGALSGSWMISGIVPTLIYYGMQIIHPSFFLASCCVICAVVSVMTGSSWTTIATIGIALMGIGEAQGFATGWVAGAIISGAYFGDKISPLSDTTVLASSVTHTPLFSHIRYMMLTTIPSMVITLIIFTIAGFTHTSNASGQIAEFAASLNESFNISLWLLIVPVVTGILIAKKVPSLITLFISTAMAGGLAIFFQPHLLQEVAGASVADASSLFKGLFMTFYGSTQIDTGNEALNSLVAARGMAGMMNTIWLIICAMCFGGSMTASGMLESLTSVFLRFMKRRVGMVASTVFSGLFLNIVTADQYISIILTGNMFKDIYKKKGYESRLLSRTTEDSVTVTSVLVPWNTCGMTQATILGVATLTYLPYCFFNLISPLMSITMAAIGFKIKQHHEEDQSIIVN
;
A
#
# COMPACT_ATOMS: atom_id res chain seq x y z
N MET A 1 -37.58 -17.50 5.16
CA MET A 1 -36.23 -17.45 4.60
C MET A 1 -35.44 -18.55 5.26
N GLU A 2 -35.36 -19.70 4.63
CA GLU A 2 -34.66 -20.87 5.17
C GLU A 2 -33.15 -20.62 5.12
N ASN A 3 -32.58 -20.48 6.29
CA ASN A 3 -31.15 -20.44 6.50
C ASN A 3 -30.59 -21.85 6.28
N HIS A 4 -30.40 -22.26 5.02
CA HIS A 4 -29.59 -23.42 4.71
C HIS A 4 -28.20 -23.15 5.25
N LEU A 5 -27.85 -23.76 6.37
CA LEU A 5 -26.48 -23.88 6.86
C LEU A 5 -25.67 -24.52 5.72
N LYS A 6 -25.07 -23.67 4.85
CA LYS A 6 -24.15 -24.12 3.80
C LYS A 6 -23.06 -24.91 4.52
N LYS A 7 -22.98 -26.20 4.25
CA LYS A 7 -21.96 -27.08 4.84
C LYS A 7 -20.61 -26.56 4.42
N MET A 8 -19.81 -26.04 5.37
CA MET A 8 -18.47 -25.54 5.06
C MET A 8 -17.66 -26.60 4.32
N PRO A 9 -16.97 -26.23 3.23
CA PRO A 9 -16.09 -27.16 2.54
C PRO A 9 -14.98 -27.66 3.47
N SER A 10 -14.39 -28.81 3.17
CA SER A 10 -13.25 -29.29 3.95
C SER A 10 -12.04 -28.37 3.77
N PRO A 11 -11.21 -28.13 4.80
CA PRO A 11 -10.01 -27.32 4.67
C PRO A 11 -9.04 -27.79 3.57
N LEU A 12 -8.96 -29.10 3.34
CA LEU A 12 -8.14 -29.67 2.27
C LEU A 12 -8.64 -29.27 0.88
N LEU A 13 -9.96 -29.34 0.65
CA LEU A 13 -10.56 -28.87 -0.61
C LEU A 13 -10.33 -27.37 -0.80
N SER A 14 -10.48 -26.60 0.26
CA SER A 14 -10.32 -25.14 0.26
C SER A 14 -8.88 -24.70 0.00
N LEU A 15 -7.90 -25.55 0.30
CA LEU A 15 -6.48 -25.28 0.06
C LEU A 15 -6.09 -25.41 -1.43
N VAL A 16 -6.83 -26.23 -2.21
CA VAL A 16 -6.48 -26.52 -3.61
C VAL A 16 -6.35 -25.25 -4.46
N PRO A 17 -7.31 -24.29 -4.49
CA PRO A 17 -7.15 -23.07 -5.29
C PRO A 17 -5.91 -22.26 -4.91
N ILE A 18 -5.53 -22.24 -3.62
CA ILE A 18 -4.34 -21.49 -3.15
C ILE A 18 -3.06 -22.17 -3.62
N LEU A 19 -2.99 -23.50 -3.56
CA LEU A 19 -1.84 -24.24 -4.07
C LEU A 19 -1.68 -24.05 -5.58
N VAL A 20 -2.79 -24.04 -6.33
CA VAL A 20 -2.78 -23.74 -7.77
C VAL A 20 -2.30 -22.31 -8.02
N LEU A 21 -2.80 -21.34 -7.26
CA LEU A 21 -2.37 -19.94 -7.35
C LEU A 21 -0.86 -19.81 -7.16
N VAL A 22 -0.35 -20.33 -6.04
CA VAL A 22 1.07 -20.21 -5.69
C VAL A 22 1.95 -20.93 -6.72
N ALA A 23 1.57 -22.13 -7.15
CA ALA A 23 2.33 -22.88 -8.16
C ALA A 23 2.38 -22.15 -9.51
N LEU A 24 1.24 -21.66 -9.99
CA LEU A 24 1.17 -20.94 -11.26
C LEU A 24 1.91 -19.59 -11.18
N LEU A 25 1.78 -18.85 -10.07
CA LEU A 25 2.53 -17.60 -9.87
C LEU A 25 4.04 -17.86 -9.83
N PHE A 26 4.49 -18.90 -9.14
CA PHE A 26 5.89 -19.26 -9.10
C PHE A 26 6.44 -19.54 -10.51
N VAL A 27 5.72 -20.33 -11.30
CA VAL A 27 6.09 -20.62 -12.69
C VAL A 27 6.11 -19.35 -13.53
N THR A 28 5.08 -18.50 -13.39
CA THR A 28 4.95 -17.25 -14.14
C THR A 28 6.09 -16.28 -13.81
N ILE A 29 6.39 -16.06 -12.52
CA ILE A 29 7.49 -15.19 -12.10
C ILE A 29 8.84 -15.73 -12.61
N ARG A 30 9.04 -17.05 -12.55
CA ARG A 30 10.28 -17.66 -13.02
C ARG A 30 10.46 -17.57 -14.54
N THR A 31 9.34 -17.57 -15.27
CA THR A 31 9.36 -17.54 -16.76
C THR A 31 9.43 -16.10 -17.29
N PHE A 32 8.68 -15.18 -16.69
CA PHE A 32 8.52 -13.81 -17.19
C PHE A 32 9.34 -12.77 -16.40
N GLY A 33 9.94 -13.13 -15.25
CA GLY A 33 10.72 -12.21 -14.42
C GLY A 33 9.92 -10.98 -14.00
N SER A 34 10.45 -9.80 -14.28
CA SER A 34 9.79 -8.49 -14.00
C SER A 34 8.46 -8.32 -14.76
N ASP A 35 8.33 -8.93 -15.94
CA ASP A 35 7.16 -8.78 -16.80
C ASP A 35 5.97 -9.64 -16.37
N ALA A 36 6.14 -10.46 -15.35
CA ALA A 36 5.07 -11.29 -14.79
C ALA A 36 3.84 -10.46 -14.39
N LEU A 37 4.01 -9.21 -13.98
CA LEU A 37 2.93 -8.29 -13.60
C LEU A 37 2.25 -7.61 -14.80
N SER A 38 2.81 -7.73 -16.00
CA SER A 38 2.31 -7.09 -17.23
C SER A 38 1.30 -7.95 -17.99
N GLY A 39 0.72 -8.98 -17.36
CA GLY A 39 -0.28 -9.86 -17.94
C GLY A 39 -0.28 -11.28 -17.35
N GLY A 40 0.89 -11.86 -17.10
CA GLY A 40 1.02 -13.22 -16.61
C GLY A 40 0.28 -13.49 -15.30
N SER A 41 0.46 -12.64 -14.31
CA SER A 41 -0.21 -12.76 -13.00
C SER A 41 -1.73 -12.58 -13.10
N GLN A 42 -2.23 -11.75 -14.00
CA GLN A 42 -3.64 -11.56 -14.26
C GLN A 42 -4.29 -12.84 -14.80
N VAL A 43 -3.64 -13.49 -15.78
CA VAL A 43 -4.08 -14.78 -16.33
C VAL A 43 -4.10 -15.86 -15.25
N VAL A 44 -3.07 -15.93 -14.41
CA VAL A 44 -3.00 -16.87 -13.28
C VAL A 44 -4.18 -16.65 -12.33
N LEU A 45 -4.46 -15.41 -11.93
CA LEU A 45 -5.58 -15.09 -11.02
C LEU A 45 -6.93 -15.48 -11.61
N LEU A 46 -7.19 -15.20 -12.90
CA LEU A 46 -8.43 -15.62 -13.56
C LEU A 46 -8.53 -17.13 -13.70
N THR A 47 -7.43 -17.82 -14.06
CA THR A 47 -7.38 -19.28 -14.11
C THR A 47 -7.70 -19.88 -12.74
N THR A 48 -7.11 -19.34 -11.70
CA THR A 48 -7.33 -19.81 -10.33
C THR A 48 -8.76 -19.48 -9.85
N THR A 49 -9.32 -18.35 -10.28
CA THR A 49 -10.74 -18.04 -10.07
C THR A 49 -11.64 -19.10 -10.70
N ALA A 50 -11.36 -19.51 -11.94
CA ALA A 50 -12.11 -20.57 -12.60
C ALA A 50 -12.00 -21.92 -11.85
N VAL A 51 -10.79 -22.28 -11.39
CA VAL A 51 -10.60 -23.50 -10.56
C VAL A 51 -11.39 -23.41 -9.27
N ALA A 52 -11.31 -22.31 -8.52
CA ALA A 52 -12.05 -22.09 -7.27
C ALA A 52 -13.57 -22.17 -7.51
N SER A 53 -14.06 -21.53 -8.58
CA SER A 53 -15.47 -21.52 -8.94
C SER A 53 -15.98 -22.93 -9.33
N LEU A 54 -15.22 -23.66 -10.12
CA LEU A 54 -15.56 -25.04 -10.49
C LEU A 54 -15.63 -25.96 -9.27
N LEU A 55 -14.64 -25.88 -8.37
CA LEU A 55 -14.65 -26.63 -7.12
C LEU A 55 -15.84 -26.24 -6.24
N ALA A 56 -16.16 -24.96 -6.15
CA ALA A 56 -17.32 -24.46 -5.40
C ALA A 56 -18.64 -25.00 -5.97
N MET A 57 -18.80 -25.01 -7.28
CA MET A 57 -20.01 -25.52 -7.95
C MET A 57 -20.16 -27.03 -7.81
N ILE A 58 -19.07 -27.79 -8.00
CA ILE A 58 -19.09 -29.28 -7.98
C ILE A 58 -19.24 -29.81 -6.55
N PHE A 59 -18.39 -29.38 -5.63
CA PHE A 59 -18.29 -29.94 -4.29
C PHE A 59 -19.13 -29.22 -3.23
N CYS A 60 -19.27 -27.87 -3.36
CA CYS A 60 -20.00 -27.05 -2.40
C CYS A 60 -21.43 -26.72 -2.87
N LYS A 61 -21.80 -27.09 -4.11
CA LYS A 61 -23.11 -26.84 -4.74
C LYS A 61 -23.51 -25.35 -4.74
N VAL A 62 -22.52 -24.47 -4.82
CA VAL A 62 -22.73 -23.01 -4.94
C VAL A 62 -23.18 -22.71 -6.36
N LYS A 63 -24.21 -21.87 -6.51
CA LYS A 63 -24.69 -21.45 -7.84
C LYS A 63 -23.73 -20.42 -8.43
N TRP A 64 -23.57 -20.44 -9.75
CA TRP A 64 -22.75 -19.43 -10.45
C TRP A 64 -23.15 -17.99 -10.10
N ARG A 65 -24.44 -17.73 -10.02
CA ARG A 65 -24.98 -16.40 -9.65
C ARG A 65 -24.48 -15.91 -8.29
N ASP A 66 -24.35 -16.78 -7.31
CA ASP A 66 -23.83 -16.41 -5.96
C ASP A 66 -22.34 -16.03 -6.03
N ILE A 67 -21.58 -16.72 -6.91
CA ILE A 67 -20.15 -16.45 -7.14
C ILE A 67 -20.01 -15.10 -7.86
N GLU A 68 -20.77 -14.88 -8.93
CA GLU A 68 -20.80 -13.67 -9.71
C GLU A 68 -21.15 -12.44 -8.84
N GLU A 69 -22.16 -12.56 -7.99
CA GLU A 69 -22.57 -11.50 -7.06
C GLU A 69 -21.45 -11.16 -6.06
N ALA A 70 -20.76 -12.18 -5.53
CA ALA A 70 -19.63 -11.96 -4.62
C ALA A 70 -18.44 -11.31 -5.33
N ILE A 71 -18.14 -11.69 -6.57
CA ILE A 71 -17.12 -11.05 -7.39
C ILE A 71 -17.45 -9.57 -7.61
N CYS A 72 -18.67 -9.28 -8.05
CA CYS A 72 -19.12 -7.90 -8.29
C CYS A 72 -19.06 -7.06 -7.01
N LYS A 73 -19.44 -7.63 -5.87
CA LYS A 73 -19.36 -6.97 -4.56
C LYS A 73 -17.92 -6.64 -4.17
N ASN A 74 -16.97 -7.55 -4.42
CA ASN A 74 -15.56 -7.30 -4.16
C ASN A 74 -15.00 -6.19 -5.05
N ILE A 75 -15.33 -6.22 -6.36
CA ILE A 75 -14.91 -5.15 -7.30
C ILE A 75 -15.47 -3.80 -6.88
N LEU A 76 -16.74 -3.75 -6.48
CA LEU A 76 -17.36 -2.53 -5.97
C LEU A 76 -16.64 -2.01 -4.73
N GLY A 77 -16.19 -2.90 -3.86
CA GLY A 77 -15.43 -2.55 -2.65
C GLY A 77 -14.13 -1.80 -2.92
N VAL A 78 -13.49 -2.04 -4.07
CA VAL A 78 -12.23 -1.39 -4.46
C VAL A 78 -12.40 -0.29 -5.51
N ALA A 79 -13.62 0.08 -5.88
CA ALA A 79 -13.90 1.07 -6.93
C ALA A 79 -13.24 2.43 -6.64
N THR A 80 -13.28 2.91 -5.41
CA THR A 80 -12.63 4.16 -5.00
C THR A 80 -11.10 4.07 -5.17
N ALA A 81 -10.48 2.92 -4.83
CA ALA A 81 -9.05 2.71 -5.01
C ALA A 81 -8.66 2.76 -6.50
N ILE A 82 -9.47 2.23 -7.40
CA ILE A 82 -9.26 2.31 -8.85
C ILE A 82 -9.25 3.76 -9.33
N ILE A 83 -10.20 4.59 -8.86
CA ILE A 83 -10.26 6.01 -9.23
C ILE A 83 -9.04 6.76 -8.67
N ILE A 84 -8.63 6.46 -7.43
CA ILE A 84 -7.42 7.04 -6.82
C ILE A 84 -6.19 6.69 -7.67
N LEU A 85 -6.04 5.45 -8.13
CA LEU A 85 -4.92 5.04 -8.98
C LEU A 85 -4.85 5.84 -10.28
N LEU A 86 -5.96 6.08 -10.96
CA LEU A 86 -6.00 6.92 -12.16
C LEU A 86 -5.52 8.34 -11.86
N LEU A 87 -6.00 8.93 -10.76
CA LEU A 87 -5.58 10.27 -10.35
C LEU A 87 -4.10 10.31 -9.94
N ILE A 88 -3.58 9.27 -9.30
CA ILE A 88 -2.15 9.15 -8.99
C ILE A 88 -1.31 9.11 -10.26
N GLY A 89 -1.76 8.39 -11.29
CA GLY A 89 -1.09 8.40 -12.60
C GLY A 89 -0.99 9.80 -13.20
N ALA A 90 -2.11 10.53 -13.22
CA ALA A 90 -2.14 11.91 -13.69
C ALA A 90 -1.31 12.86 -12.82
N LEU A 91 -1.35 12.69 -11.49
CA LEU A 91 -0.54 13.45 -10.54
C LEU A 91 0.96 13.24 -10.80
N SER A 92 1.39 11.99 -10.91
CA SER A 92 2.79 11.65 -11.17
C SER A 92 3.28 12.32 -12.47
N GLY A 93 2.51 12.22 -13.55
CA GLY A 93 2.83 12.90 -14.81
C GLY A 93 2.92 14.41 -14.65
N SER A 94 1.90 15.02 -14.05
CA SER A 94 1.84 16.49 -13.90
C SER A 94 2.92 17.04 -12.97
N TRP A 95 3.21 16.39 -11.85
CA TRP A 95 4.27 16.80 -10.92
C TRP A 95 5.66 16.65 -11.54
N MET A 96 5.85 15.66 -12.40
CA MET A 96 7.10 15.46 -13.11
C MET A 96 7.31 16.57 -14.14
N ILE A 97 6.38 16.69 -15.10
CA ILE A 97 6.50 17.65 -16.22
C ILE A 97 6.47 19.11 -15.76
N SER A 98 5.73 19.44 -14.70
CA SER A 98 5.73 20.83 -14.15
C SER A 98 7.05 21.20 -13.48
N GLY A 99 7.96 20.23 -13.24
CA GLY A 99 9.22 20.48 -12.54
C GLY A 99 9.08 20.43 -11.01
N ILE A 100 7.93 20.07 -10.45
CA ILE A 100 7.72 19.95 -9.00
C ILE A 100 8.62 18.87 -8.42
N VAL A 101 8.55 17.63 -8.97
CA VAL A 101 9.42 16.52 -8.51
C VAL A 101 10.89 16.84 -8.75
N PRO A 102 11.32 17.30 -9.94
CA PRO A 102 12.70 17.77 -10.14
C PRO A 102 13.16 18.82 -9.14
N THR A 103 12.31 19.80 -8.81
CA THR A 103 12.62 20.83 -7.80
C THR A 103 12.79 20.23 -6.39
N LEU A 104 11.91 19.30 -5.99
CA LEU A 104 12.01 18.58 -4.72
C LEU A 104 13.30 17.75 -4.65
N ILE A 105 13.67 17.08 -5.74
CA ILE A 105 14.91 16.31 -5.81
C ILE A 105 16.12 17.25 -5.70
N TYR A 106 16.16 18.32 -6.48
CA TYR A 106 17.26 19.26 -6.49
C TYR A 106 17.56 19.86 -5.12
N TYR A 107 16.56 20.41 -4.43
CA TYR A 107 16.75 20.94 -3.08
C TYR A 107 16.88 19.86 -2.02
N GLY A 108 16.19 18.73 -2.17
CA GLY A 108 16.28 17.61 -1.24
C GLY A 108 17.69 17.01 -1.15
N MET A 109 18.39 16.89 -2.29
CA MET A 109 19.79 16.44 -2.32
C MET A 109 20.75 17.38 -1.58
N GLN A 110 20.44 18.68 -1.55
CA GLN A 110 21.29 19.67 -0.87
C GLN A 110 21.05 19.71 0.64
N ILE A 111 19.84 19.34 1.11
CA ILE A 111 19.44 19.45 2.51
C ILE A 111 19.67 18.15 3.27
N ILE A 112 19.38 17.00 2.65
CA ILE A 112 19.40 15.70 3.33
C ILE A 112 20.77 15.04 3.16
N HIS A 113 21.53 14.95 4.26
CA HIS A 113 22.81 14.26 4.25
C HIS A 113 22.63 12.74 3.99
N PRO A 114 23.41 12.12 3.10
CA PRO A 114 23.26 10.71 2.71
C PRO A 114 23.22 9.73 3.90
N SER A 115 24.07 9.92 4.92
CA SER A 115 24.11 9.02 6.08
C SER A 115 22.80 8.97 6.89
N PHE A 116 21.96 10.00 6.82
CA PHE A 116 20.67 10.04 7.49
C PHE A 116 19.49 9.90 6.52
N PHE A 117 19.76 9.72 5.24
CA PHE A 117 18.74 9.76 4.20
C PHE A 117 17.61 8.75 4.44
N LEU A 118 17.93 7.46 4.66
CA LEU A 118 16.92 6.41 4.85
C LEU A 118 16.05 6.66 6.09
N ALA A 119 16.67 7.06 7.20
CA ALA A 119 15.92 7.40 8.42
C ALA A 119 15.05 8.65 8.20
N SER A 120 15.56 9.68 7.50
CA SER A 120 14.81 10.88 7.15
C SER A 120 13.62 10.57 6.25
N CYS A 121 13.78 9.72 5.23
CA CYS A 121 12.68 9.24 4.37
C CYS A 121 11.58 8.61 5.21
N CYS A 122 11.95 7.71 6.11
CA CYS A 122 10.99 7.03 6.98
C CYS A 122 10.23 8.04 7.87
N VAL A 123 10.93 8.99 8.50
CA VAL A 123 10.31 10.02 9.36
C VAL A 123 9.42 10.97 8.57
N ILE A 124 9.88 11.47 7.43
CA ILE A 124 9.10 12.38 6.57
C ILE A 124 7.81 11.69 6.14
N CYS A 125 7.89 10.46 5.62
CA CYS A 125 6.72 9.69 5.22
C CYS A 125 5.80 9.39 6.41
N ALA A 126 6.35 9.13 7.59
CA ALA A 126 5.56 8.91 8.80
C ALA A 126 4.75 10.17 9.17
N VAL A 127 5.38 11.32 9.22
CA VAL A 127 4.72 12.59 9.55
C VAL A 127 3.63 12.94 8.53
N VAL A 128 3.96 12.87 7.24
CA VAL A 128 2.98 13.15 6.18
C VAL A 128 1.82 12.17 6.25
N SER A 129 2.07 10.90 6.46
CA SER A 129 1.03 9.86 6.52
C SER A 129 0.14 9.99 7.76
N VAL A 130 0.66 10.42 8.91
CA VAL A 130 -0.18 10.77 10.08
C VAL A 130 -1.15 11.89 9.74
N MET A 131 -0.67 12.90 9.00
CA MET A 131 -1.49 14.06 8.61
C MET A 131 -2.52 13.70 7.56
N THR A 132 -2.15 12.87 6.58
CA THR A 132 -3.02 12.47 5.46
C THR A 132 -4.02 11.38 5.86
N GLY A 133 -3.67 10.54 6.81
CA GLY A 133 -4.39 9.31 7.11
C GLY A 133 -4.35 8.29 5.97
N SER A 134 -3.32 8.35 5.10
CA SER A 134 -3.22 7.47 3.94
C SER A 134 -1.78 7.20 3.55
N SER A 135 -1.36 5.94 3.65
CA SER A 135 -0.07 5.49 3.12
C SER A 135 0.00 5.65 1.60
N TRP A 136 -1.10 5.41 0.89
CA TRP A 136 -1.15 5.52 -0.57
C TRP A 136 -0.91 6.96 -1.06
N THR A 137 -1.60 7.93 -0.46
CA THR A 137 -1.44 9.36 -0.80
C THR A 137 -0.03 9.84 -0.47
N THR A 138 0.53 9.42 0.67
CA THR A 138 1.89 9.77 1.08
C THR A 138 2.92 9.26 0.09
N ILE A 139 2.84 7.98 -0.29
CA ILE A 139 3.77 7.35 -1.23
C ILE A 139 3.64 7.98 -2.61
N ALA A 140 2.41 8.25 -3.07
CA ALA A 140 2.14 8.85 -4.37
C ALA A 140 2.60 10.32 -4.51
N THR A 141 2.80 11.00 -3.39
CA THR A 141 3.25 12.40 -3.38
C THR A 141 4.73 12.51 -3.00
N ILE A 142 5.03 12.51 -1.73
CA ILE A 142 6.40 12.66 -1.22
C ILE A 142 7.27 11.44 -1.53
N GLY A 143 6.68 10.23 -1.57
CA GLY A 143 7.42 8.99 -1.83
C GLY A 143 8.16 9.02 -3.17
N ILE A 144 7.52 9.51 -4.22
CA ILE A 144 8.14 9.61 -5.56
C ILE A 144 9.36 10.53 -5.54
N ALA A 145 9.26 11.69 -4.89
CA ALA A 145 10.38 12.61 -4.76
C ALA A 145 11.55 12.02 -3.95
N LEU A 146 11.23 11.32 -2.85
CA LEU A 146 12.24 10.65 -2.03
C LEU A 146 12.91 9.47 -2.77
N MET A 147 12.19 8.76 -3.64
CA MET A 147 12.81 7.76 -4.54
C MET A 147 13.89 8.41 -5.39
N GLY A 148 13.57 9.53 -6.05
CA GLY A 148 14.54 10.24 -6.87
C GLY A 148 15.76 10.76 -6.12
N ILE A 149 15.56 11.32 -4.92
CA ILE A 149 16.67 11.73 -4.06
C ILE A 149 17.57 10.56 -3.71
N GLY A 150 16.96 9.40 -3.37
CA GLY A 150 17.71 8.19 -3.00
C GLY A 150 18.53 7.62 -4.15
N GLU A 151 17.96 7.58 -5.36
CA GLU A 151 18.68 7.16 -6.56
C GLU A 151 19.83 8.10 -6.89
N ALA A 152 19.61 9.42 -6.80
CA ALA A 152 20.64 10.43 -7.00
C ALA A 152 21.77 10.33 -5.96
N GLN A 153 21.46 9.88 -4.73
CA GLN A 153 22.46 9.60 -3.70
C GLN A 153 23.09 8.20 -3.80
N GLY A 154 22.73 7.40 -4.82
CA GLY A 154 23.29 6.08 -5.08
C GLY A 154 22.76 4.96 -4.18
N PHE A 155 21.63 5.15 -3.51
CA PHE A 155 20.98 4.10 -2.75
C PHE A 155 20.29 3.09 -3.66
N ALA A 156 20.36 1.79 -3.31
CA ALA A 156 19.58 0.78 -4.01
C ALA A 156 18.07 1.02 -3.78
N THR A 157 17.28 0.95 -4.85
CA THR A 157 15.85 1.28 -4.87
C THR A 157 15.02 0.54 -3.83
N GLY A 158 15.37 -0.72 -3.51
CA GLY A 158 14.71 -1.51 -2.48
C GLY A 158 14.82 -0.90 -1.07
N TRP A 159 15.98 -0.36 -0.70
CA TRP A 159 16.19 0.31 0.58
C TRP A 159 15.36 1.59 0.71
N VAL A 160 15.36 2.41 -0.35
CA VAL A 160 14.61 3.66 -0.38
C VAL A 160 13.11 3.39 -0.31
N ALA A 161 12.62 2.48 -1.16
CA ALA A 161 11.21 2.07 -1.15
C ALA A 161 10.79 1.48 0.20
N GLY A 162 11.64 0.63 0.82
CA GLY A 162 11.40 0.07 2.15
C GLY A 162 11.29 1.12 3.24
N ALA A 163 12.14 2.16 3.21
CA ALA A 163 12.10 3.28 4.15
C ALA A 163 10.82 4.13 3.98
N ILE A 164 10.46 4.46 2.75
CA ILE A 164 9.24 5.18 2.39
C ILE A 164 8.00 4.42 2.87
N ILE A 165 7.89 3.13 2.52
CA ILE A 165 6.76 2.27 2.88
C ILE A 165 6.67 2.11 4.39
N SER A 166 7.78 1.86 5.08
CA SER A 166 7.82 1.72 6.54
C SER A 166 7.28 2.96 7.23
N GLY A 167 7.69 4.16 6.79
CA GLY A 167 7.21 5.42 7.33
C GLY A 167 5.74 5.66 7.02
N ALA A 168 5.34 5.47 5.77
CA ALA A 168 3.96 5.70 5.33
C ALA A 168 2.96 4.80 6.06
N TYR A 169 3.27 3.51 6.22
CA TYR A 169 2.40 2.57 6.94
C TYR A 169 2.39 2.80 8.46
N PHE A 170 3.49 3.29 9.03
CA PHE A 170 3.48 3.75 10.43
C PHE A 170 2.49 4.90 10.63
N GLY A 171 2.56 5.93 9.78
CA GLY A 171 1.72 7.11 9.91
C GLY A 171 0.24 6.80 9.67
N ASP A 172 -0.06 6.04 8.63
CA ASP A 172 -1.41 5.56 8.31
C ASP A 172 -2.04 4.85 9.50
N LYS A 173 -1.32 3.89 10.08
CA LYS A 173 -1.77 3.08 11.20
C LYS A 173 -2.15 3.87 12.44
N ILE A 174 -1.45 4.96 12.79
CA ILE A 174 -1.73 5.75 14.01
C ILE A 174 -2.63 6.97 13.75
N SER A 175 -2.97 7.24 12.51
CA SER A 175 -3.81 8.38 12.15
C SER A 175 -5.28 8.10 12.46
N PRO A 176 -5.99 8.99 13.16
CA PRO A 176 -7.44 8.88 13.34
C PRO A 176 -8.22 9.13 12.03
N LEU A 177 -7.54 9.57 10.99
CA LEU A 177 -8.10 9.82 9.65
C LEU A 177 -7.96 8.61 8.71
N SER A 178 -7.23 7.57 9.14
CA SER A 178 -7.00 6.38 8.34
C SER A 178 -8.25 5.51 8.23
N ASP A 179 -8.59 5.17 7.00
CA ASP A 179 -9.72 4.29 6.70
C ASP A 179 -9.55 2.91 7.32
N THR A 180 -8.33 2.37 7.33
CA THR A 180 -8.03 1.04 7.88
C THR A 180 -8.15 1.04 9.40
N THR A 181 -7.62 2.08 10.06
CA THR A 181 -7.71 2.25 11.52
C THR A 181 -9.16 2.40 11.97
N VAL A 182 -9.96 3.20 11.25
CA VAL A 182 -11.40 3.34 11.51
C VAL A 182 -12.12 2.02 11.27
N LEU A 183 -11.81 1.31 10.18
CA LEU A 183 -12.42 0.03 9.85
C LEU A 183 -12.12 -1.04 10.89
N ALA A 184 -10.85 -1.23 11.27
CA ALA A 184 -10.45 -2.21 12.28
C ALA A 184 -11.09 -1.94 13.63
N SER A 185 -11.18 -0.66 14.05
CA SER A 185 -11.85 -0.26 15.27
C SER A 185 -13.36 -0.56 15.23
N SER A 186 -14.02 -0.30 14.10
CA SER A 186 -15.45 -0.52 13.90
C SER A 186 -15.82 -2.01 13.89
N VAL A 187 -15.10 -2.83 13.11
CA VAL A 187 -15.38 -4.27 12.98
C VAL A 187 -15.19 -5.01 14.31
N THR A 188 -14.24 -4.56 15.13
CA THR A 188 -13.97 -5.13 16.46
C THR A 188 -14.76 -4.48 17.57
N HIS A 189 -15.64 -3.52 17.27
CA HIS A 189 -16.41 -2.74 18.25
C HIS A 189 -15.52 -2.07 19.32
N THR A 190 -14.38 -1.51 18.91
CA THR A 190 -13.44 -0.81 19.79
C THR A 190 -13.53 0.70 19.55
N PRO A 191 -13.69 1.55 20.56
CA PRO A 191 -13.65 3.00 20.36
C PRO A 191 -12.33 3.44 19.72
N LEU A 192 -12.39 4.26 18.66
CA LEU A 192 -11.25 4.63 17.79
C LEU A 192 -10.04 5.14 18.60
N PHE A 193 -10.21 6.08 19.50
CA PHE A 193 -9.08 6.62 20.26
C PHE A 193 -8.52 5.63 21.29
N SER A 194 -9.34 4.70 21.80
CA SER A 194 -8.87 3.60 22.65
C SER A 194 -8.03 2.62 21.83
N HIS A 195 -8.48 2.32 20.60
CA HIS A 195 -7.75 1.51 19.64
C HIS A 195 -6.37 2.11 19.33
N ILE A 196 -6.32 3.38 18.89
CA ILE A 196 -5.07 4.07 18.53
C ILE A 196 -4.11 4.10 19.74
N ARG A 197 -4.58 4.51 20.91
CA ARG A 197 -3.75 4.56 22.13
C ARG A 197 -3.17 3.18 22.50
N TYR A 198 -3.95 2.12 22.35
CA TYR A 198 -3.49 0.78 22.67
C TYR A 198 -2.54 0.23 21.60
N MET A 199 -2.77 0.57 20.35
CA MET A 199 -1.92 0.21 19.23
C MET A 199 -0.51 0.82 19.31
N MET A 200 -0.36 2.01 19.87
CA MET A 200 0.95 2.66 20.08
C MET A 200 1.92 1.81 20.90
N LEU A 201 1.43 0.86 21.73
CA LEU A 201 2.28 -0.05 22.50
C LEU A 201 3.12 -0.99 21.64
N THR A 202 2.67 -1.35 20.45
CA THR A 202 3.40 -2.16 19.48
C THR A 202 4.04 -1.29 18.40
N THR A 203 3.37 -0.25 17.98
CA THR A 203 3.74 0.61 16.86
C THR A 203 4.99 1.45 17.14
N ILE A 204 5.07 2.09 18.34
CA ILE A 204 6.25 2.90 18.69
C ILE A 204 7.52 2.05 18.81
N PRO A 205 7.55 0.93 19.55
CA PRO A 205 8.75 0.09 19.59
C PRO A 205 9.17 -0.44 18.21
N SER A 206 8.21 -0.83 17.37
CA SER A 206 8.51 -1.27 16.00
C SER A 206 9.16 -0.16 15.17
N MET A 207 8.65 1.08 15.28
CA MET A 207 9.22 2.22 14.56
C MET A 207 10.61 2.60 15.07
N VAL A 208 10.85 2.56 16.38
CA VAL A 208 12.17 2.83 16.96
C VAL A 208 13.21 1.84 16.42
N ILE A 209 12.87 0.54 16.41
CA ILE A 209 13.78 -0.48 15.84
C ILE A 209 14.01 -0.23 14.35
N THR A 210 12.97 0.09 13.60
CA THR A 210 13.03 0.42 12.17
C THR A 210 13.97 1.60 11.91
N LEU A 211 13.83 2.69 12.67
CA LEU A 211 14.70 3.86 12.53
C LEU A 211 16.16 3.58 12.89
N ILE A 212 16.40 2.76 13.91
CA ILE A 212 17.77 2.32 14.25
C ILE A 212 18.39 1.56 13.07
N ILE A 213 17.65 0.63 12.46
CA ILE A 213 18.13 -0.14 11.31
C ILE A 213 18.44 0.78 10.13
N PHE A 214 17.53 1.70 9.77
CA PHE A 214 17.76 2.64 8.68
C PHE A 214 18.90 3.62 8.94
N THR A 215 19.09 4.03 10.20
CA THR A 215 20.23 4.88 10.59
C THR A 215 21.54 4.13 10.43
N ILE A 216 21.64 2.90 10.93
CA ILE A 216 22.85 2.07 10.77
C ILE A 216 23.12 1.82 9.28
N ALA A 217 22.10 1.46 8.50
CA ALA A 217 22.24 1.25 7.06
C ALA A 217 22.73 2.51 6.32
N GLY A 218 22.23 3.69 6.69
CA GLY A 218 22.68 4.95 6.12
C GLY A 218 24.16 5.25 6.40
N PHE A 219 24.65 4.94 7.61
CA PHE A 219 26.06 5.10 7.95
C PHE A 219 26.98 4.08 7.28
N THR A 220 26.48 2.89 6.95
CA THR A 220 27.25 1.86 6.24
C THR A 220 27.28 2.08 4.74
N HIS A 221 26.41 2.94 4.22
CA HIS A 221 26.39 3.29 2.81
C HIS A 221 27.59 4.19 2.48
N THR A 222 28.54 3.67 1.74
CA THR A 222 29.70 4.43 1.25
C THR A 222 29.27 5.22 0.01
N SER A 223 28.94 6.48 0.19
CA SER A 223 28.62 7.35 -0.94
C SER A 223 29.89 7.83 -1.62
N ASN A 224 30.19 7.32 -2.83
CA ASN A 224 31.04 8.04 -3.80
C ASN A 224 30.26 9.24 -4.42
N ALA A 225 29.28 9.73 -3.70
CA ALA A 225 28.15 10.50 -4.23
C ALA A 225 28.42 11.97 -4.52
N SER A 226 29.48 12.58 -4.00
CA SER A 226 29.62 14.05 -4.17
C SER A 226 29.79 14.48 -5.63
N GLY A 227 30.45 13.70 -6.46
CA GLY A 227 30.58 13.96 -7.90
C GLY A 227 29.29 13.68 -8.68
N GLN A 228 28.65 12.56 -8.37
CA GLN A 228 27.40 12.14 -9.02
C GLN A 228 26.23 13.06 -8.66
N ILE A 229 26.14 13.51 -7.40
CA ILE A 229 25.10 14.46 -6.96
C ILE A 229 25.23 15.80 -7.71
N ALA A 230 26.46 16.31 -7.89
CA ALA A 230 26.68 17.56 -8.62
C ALA A 230 26.31 17.43 -10.10
N GLU A 231 26.71 16.35 -10.76
CA GLU A 231 26.36 16.04 -12.14
C GLU A 231 24.83 15.90 -12.32
N PHE A 232 24.19 15.17 -11.42
CA PHE A 232 22.74 14.95 -11.43
C PHE A 232 21.97 16.27 -11.23
N ALA A 233 22.43 17.12 -10.29
CA ALA A 233 21.86 18.42 -10.05
C ALA A 233 22.04 19.38 -11.26
N ALA A 234 23.18 19.31 -11.96
CA ALA A 234 23.42 20.08 -13.17
C ALA A 234 22.47 19.67 -14.30
N SER A 235 22.36 18.36 -14.58
CA SER A 235 21.44 17.82 -15.60
C SER A 235 19.97 18.15 -15.30
N LEU A 236 19.54 18.12 -14.02
CA LEU A 236 18.20 18.58 -13.64
C LEU A 236 17.97 20.05 -13.95
N ASN A 237 18.95 20.90 -13.64
CA ASN A 237 18.82 22.35 -13.83
C ASN A 237 18.90 22.75 -15.32
N GLU A 238 19.54 21.95 -16.17
CA GLU A 238 19.55 22.13 -17.62
C GLU A 238 18.22 21.72 -18.26
N SER A 239 17.62 20.62 -17.80
CA SER A 239 16.41 20.06 -18.40
C SER A 239 15.12 20.68 -17.88
N PHE A 240 15.11 21.18 -16.64
CA PHE A 240 13.93 21.75 -15.99
C PHE A 240 14.18 23.16 -15.49
N ASN A 241 13.17 24.01 -15.59
CA ASN A 241 13.17 25.31 -14.92
C ASN A 241 12.88 25.11 -13.42
N ILE A 242 13.95 24.93 -12.64
CA ILE A 242 13.88 24.70 -11.18
C ILE A 242 13.50 26.01 -10.48
N SER A 243 12.39 25.99 -9.73
CA SER A 243 11.90 27.18 -9.02
C SER A 243 11.22 26.83 -7.70
N LEU A 244 11.53 27.61 -6.65
CA LEU A 244 10.85 27.46 -5.34
C LEU A 244 9.34 27.71 -5.42
N TRP A 245 8.86 28.49 -6.41
CA TRP A 245 7.44 28.70 -6.62
C TRP A 245 6.67 27.42 -6.96
N LEU A 246 7.34 26.43 -7.54
CA LEU A 246 6.72 25.13 -7.82
C LEU A 246 6.34 24.37 -6.54
N LEU A 247 7.03 24.65 -5.42
CA LEU A 247 6.73 24.03 -4.12
C LEU A 247 5.41 24.51 -3.51
N ILE A 248 4.75 25.52 -4.10
CA ILE A 248 3.41 25.93 -3.68
C ILE A 248 2.40 24.77 -3.83
N VAL A 249 2.56 23.91 -4.84
CA VAL A 249 1.64 22.78 -5.07
C VAL A 249 1.74 21.73 -3.96
N PRO A 250 2.92 21.18 -3.61
CA PRO A 250 3.06 20.30 -2.44
C PRO A 250 2.55 20.93 -1.14
N VAL A 251 2.82 22.24 -0.92
CA VAL A 251 2.35 22.95 0.26
C VAL A 251 0.83 23.04 0.29
N VAL A 252 0.18 23.45 -0.81
CA VAL A 252 -1.29 23.50 -0.91
C VAL A 252 -1.88 22.11 -0.76
N THR A 253 -1.28 21.09 -1.38
CA THR A 253 -1.69 19.68 -1.22
C THR A 253 -1.64 19.27 0.24
N GLY A 254 -0.56 19.58 0.95
CA GLY A 254 -0.43 19.33 2.39
C GLY A 254 -1.49 20.09 3.24
N ILE A 255 -1.82 21.33 2.88
CA ILE A 255 -2.86 22.11 3.55
C ILE A 255 -4.25 21.47 3.33
N LEU A 256 -4.57 21.07 2.10
CA LEU A 256 -5.85 20.40 1.79
C LEU A 256 -5.99 19.11 2.61
N ILE A 257 -4.93 18.33 2.69
CA ILE A 257 -4.87 17.11 3.50
C ILE A 257 -5.07 17.45 4.98
N ALA A 258 -4.33 18.41 5.52
CA ALA A 258 -4.45 18.83 6.92
C ALA A 258 -5.87 19.34 7.27
N LYS A 259 -6.57 19.94 6.30
CA LYS A 259 -7.97 20.34 6.39
C LYS A 259 -8.97 19.19 6.16
N LYS A 260 -8.50 17.95 6.01
CA LYS A 260 -9.34 16.75 5.83
C LYS A 260 -10.18 16.78 4.55
N VAL A 261 -9.72 17.43 3.50
CA VAL A 261 -10.35 17.37 2.18
C VAL A 261 -10.22 15.94 1.64
N PRO A 262 -11.29 15.34 1.07
CA PRO A 262 -11.24 13.97 0.54
C PRO A 262 -10.09 13.76 -0.45
N SER A 263 -9.41 12.59 -0.36
CA SER A 263 -8.21 12.28 -1.14
C SER A 263 -8.42 12.46 -2.65
N LEU A 264 -9.57 12.06 -3.19
CA LEU A 264 -9.90 12.25 -4.62
C LEU A 264 -9.85 13.72 -5.03
N ILE A 265 -10.47 14.60 -4.23
CA ILE A 265 -10.52 16.04 -4.49
C ILE A 265 -9.11 16.64 -4.37
N THR A 266 -8.37 16.25 -3.33
CA THR A 266 -7.00 16.71 -3.09
C THR A 266 -6.07 16.34 -4.25
N LEU A 267 -6.11 15.09 -4.71
CA LEU A 267 -5.31 14.62 -5.83
C LEU A 267 -5.69 15.35 -7.13
N PHE A 268 -6.99 15.55 -7.38
CA PHE A 268 -7.46 16.28 -8.56
C PHE A 268 -6.99 17.73 -8.55
N ILE A 269 -7.17 18.47 -7.44
CA ILE A 269 -6.71 19.86 -7.32
C ILE A 269 -5.20 19.94 -7.48
N SER A 270 -4.45 19.06 -6.84
CA SER A 270 -2.99 19.01 -6.95
C SER A 270 -2.52 18.76 -8.39
N THR A 271 -3.16 17.83 -9.09
CA THR A 271 -2.89 17.54 -10.51
C THR A 271 -3.19 18.75 -11.39
N ALA A 272 -4.35 19.39 -11.20
CA ALA A 272 -4.76 20.56 -11.97
C ALA A 272 -3.84 21.75 -11.74
N MET A 273 -3.45 22.03 -10.48
CA MET A 273 -2.50 23.09 -10.15
C MET A 273 -1.13 22.85 -10.79
N ALA A 274 -0.61 21.60 -10.68
CA ALA A 274 0.66 21.23 -11.31
C ALA A 274 0.61 21.39 -12.82
N GLY A 275 -0.46 20.95 -13.47
CA GLY A 275 -0.67 21.14 -14.90
C GLY A 275 -0.74 22.61 -15.29
N GLY A 276 -1.43 23.45 -14.51
CA GLY A 276 -1.45 24.89 -14.70
C GLY A 276 -0.05 25.52 -14.61
N LEU A 277 0.74 25.16 -13.59
CA LEU A 277 2.11 25.63 -13.45
C LEU A 277 3.04 25.13 -14.56
N ALA A 278 2.81 23.93 -15.10
CA ALA A 278 3.59 23.41 -16.22
C ALA A 278 3.51 24.32 -17.46
N ILE A 279 2.36 24.92 -17.73
CA ILE A 279 2.17 25.84 -18.84
C ILE A 279 3.07 27.09 -18.71
N PHE A 280 3.26 27.59 -17.49
CA PHE A 280 4.05 28.80 -17.24
C PHE A 280 5.55 28.53 -17.04
N PHE A 281 5.89 27.44 -16.35
CA PHE A 281 7.27 27.13 -15.99
C PHE A 281 7.97 26.22 -16.98
N GLN A 282 7.25 25.31 -17.67
CA GLN A 282 7.82 24.28 -18.55
C GLN A 282 7.14 24.22 -19.92
N PRO A 283 6.90 25.35 -20.62
CA PRO A 283 6.22 25.32 -21.92
C PRO A 283 6.98 24.49 -22.97
N HIS A 284 8.31 24.47 -22.91
CA HIS A 284 9.16 23.68 -23.81
C HIS A 284 8.94 22.17 -23.64
N LEU A 285 8.81 21.68 -22.41
CA LEU A 285 8.55 20.26 -22.14
C LEU A 285 7.15 19.85 -22.59
N LEU A 286 6.14 20.71 -22.39
CA LEU A 286 4.79 20.46 -22.92
C LEU A 286 4.77 20.42 -24.44
N GLN A 287 5.54 21.27 -25.11
CA GLN A 287 5.72 21.27 -26.55
C GLN A 287 6.38 19.97 -27.02
N GLU A 288 7.43 19.51 -26.36
CA GLU A 288 8.14 18.27 -26.64
C GLU A 288 7.19 17.07 -26.48
N VAL A 289 6.46 16.98 -25.36
CA VAL A 289 5.45 15.93 -25.12
C VAL A 289 4.35 15.95 -26.21
N ALA A 290 3.95 17.12 -26.70
CA ALA A 290 2.99 17.25 -27.78
C ALA A 290 3.53 16.81 -29.15
N GLY A 291 4.88 16.67 -29.29
CA GLY A 291 5.55 16.44 -30.58
C GLY A 291 5.37 17.61 -31.55
N ALA A 292 5.28 18.85 -31.04
CA ALA A 292 5.03 20.05 -31.84
C ALA A 292 6.32 20.83 -32.09
N SER A 293 6.40 21.49 -33.24
CA SER A 293 7.55 22.36 -33.58
C SER A 293 7.46 23.77 -33.00
N VAL A 294 6.28 24.19 -32.54
CA VAL A 294 6.02 25.53 -32.00
C VAL A 294 5.19 25.40 -30.72
N ALA A 295 5.54 26.21 -29.71
CA ALA A 295 4.77 26.30 -28.45
C ALA A 295 3.57 27.27 -28.62
N ASP A 296 2.50 26.81 -29.22
CA ASP A 296 1.23 27.53 -29.29
C ASP A 296 0.21 27.00 -28.27
N ALA A 297 -0.93 27.67 -28.15
CA ALA A 297 -1.97 27.26 -27.19
C ALA A 297 -2.48 25.83 -27.42
N SER A 298 -2.52 25.39 -28.68
CA SER A 298 -2.97 24.02 -29.05
C SER A 298 -1.95 22.97 -28.65
N SER A 299 -0.66 23.21 -28.91
CA SER A 299 0.42 22.30 -28.53
C SER A 299 0.59 22.20 -27.02
N LEU A 300 0.50 23.30 -26.29
CA LEU A 300 0.53 23.31 -24.82
C LEU A 300 -0.64 22.55 -24.22
N PHE A 301 -1.84 22.75 -24.74
CA PHE A 301 -3.02 22.00 -24.32
C PHE A 301 -2.87 20.49 -24.60
N LYS A 302 -2.43 20.14 -25.82
CA LYS A 302 -2.18 18.74 -26.20
C LYS A 302 -1.12 18.10 -25.28
N GLY A 303 0.02 18.76 -25.06
CA GLY A 303 1.09 18.28 -24.20
C GLY A 303 0.62 18.11 -22.77
N LEU A 304 -0.16 19.06 -22.24
CA LEU A 304 -0.73 18.96 -20.91
C LEU A 304 -1.65 17.73 -20.76
N PHE A 305 -2.57 17.52 -21.71
CA PHE A 305 -3.46 16.36 -21.64
C PHE A 305 -2.69 15.04 -21.80
N MET A 306 -1.72 14.98 -22.72
CA MET A 306 -0.85 13.81 -22.90
C MET A 306 -0.08 13.50 -21.61
N THR A 307 0.36 14.50 -20.88
CA THR A 307 1.02 14.34 -19.57
C THR A 307 0.11 13.67 -18.54
N PHE A 308 -1.19 13.96 -18.54
CA PHE A 308 -2.11 13.34 -17.59
C PHE A 308 -2.36 11.87 -17.89
N TYR A 309 -2.59 11.50 -19.13
CA TYR A 309 -2.98 10.13 -19.47
C TYR A 309 -1.86 9.27 -20.04
N GLY A 310 -0.88 9.85 -20.71
CA GLY A 310 0.13 9.12 -21.45
C GLY A 310 1.46 8.96 -20.71
N SER A 311 2.33 8.15 -21.27
CA SER A 311 3.72 8.05 -20.82
C SER A 311 4.52 9.22 -21.40
N THR A 312 5.30 9.88 -20.54
CA THR A 312 6.22 10.95 -20.94
C THR A 312 7.65 10.51 -20.67
N GLN A 313 8.53 10.78 -21.62
CA GLN A 313 9.97 10.57 -21.49
C GLN A 313 10.65 11.89 -21.86
N ILE A 314 11.58 12.33 -21.06
CA ILE A 314 12.37 13.54 -21.25
C ILE A 314 13.82 13.09 -21.40
N ASP A 315 14.49 13.54 -22.44
CA ASP A 315 15.93 13.31 -22.60
C ASP A 315 16.71 14.39 -21.85
N THR A 316 17.33 14.00 -20.75
CA THR A 316 18.15 14.88 -19.90
C THR A 316 19.64 14.73 -20.19
N GLY A 317 20.02 13.90 -21.18
CA GLY A 317 21.42 13.55 -21.43
C GLY A 317 22.03 12.59 -20.41
N ASN A 318 21.28 12.19 -19.36
CA ASN A 318 21.72 11.24 -18.34
C ASN A 318 20.70 10.10 -18.23
N GLU A 319 21.10 8.85 -18.53
CA GLU A 319 20.19 7.69 -18.57
C GLU A 319 19.51 7.42 -17.21
N ALA A 320 20.25 7.59 -16.10
CA ALA A 320 19.68 7.39 -14.78
C ALA A 320 18.58 8.43 -14.49
N LEU A 321 18.83 9.69 -14.90
CA LEU A 321 17.86 10.76 -14.76
C LEU A 321 16.67 10.58 -15.71
N ASN A 322 16.89 10.13 -16.95
CA ASN A 322 15.83 9.85 -17.91
C ASN A 322 14.83 8.81 -17.38
N SER A 323 15.33 7.75 -16.71
CA SER A 323 14.47 6.74 -16.11
C SER A 323 13.65 7.29 -14.93
N LEU A 324 14.23 8.18 -14.16
CA LEU A 324 13.62 8.80 -12.98
C LEU A 324 12.53 9.82 -13.35
N VAL A 325 12.80 10.66 -14.36
CA VAL A 325 11.84 11.69 -14.82
C VAL A 325 10.78 11.15 -15.78
N ALA A 326 10.87 9.88 -16.18
CA ALA A 326 9.84 9.23 -16.95
C ALA A 326 8.56 9.09 -16.12
N ALA A 327 7.44 9.55 -16.64
CA ALA A 327 6.13 9.37 -16.03
C ALA A 327 5.25 8.51 -16.92
N ARG A 328 4.38 7.71 -16.29
CA ARG A 328 3.53 6.75 -17.02
C ARG A 328 2.09 7.22 -17.18
N GLY A 329 1.71 8.32 -16.53
CA GLY A 329 0.35 8.86 -16.56
C GLY A 329 -0.72 7.87 -16.10
N MET A 330 -1.99 8.15 -16.42
CA MET A 330 -3.10 7.24 -16.12
C MET A 330 -2.94 5.88 -16.81
N ALA A 331 -2.39 5.86 -18.04
CA ALA A 331 -2.18 4.62 -18.78
C ALA A 331 -1.25 3.66 -18.06
N GLY A 332 -0.24 4.16 -17.35
CA GLY A 332 0.67 3.34 -16.56
C GLY A 332 0.00 2.62 -15.38
N MET A 333 -1.16 3.11 -14.93
CA MET A 333 -1.92 2.49 -13.85
C MET A 333 -2.83 1.35 -14.33
N MET A 334 -3.06 1.22 -15.64
CA MET A 334 -4.01 0.25 -16.19
C MET A 334 -3.64 -1.20 -15.88
N ASN A 335 -2.35 -1.54 -15.92
CA ASN A 335 -1.89 -2.89 -15.57
C ASN A 335 -2.21 -3.23 -14.11
N THR A 336 -2.06 -2.27 -13.19
CA THR A 336 -2.40 -2.44 -11.77
C THR A 336 -3.92 -2.56 -11.58
N ILE A 337 -4.70 -1.73 -12.25
CA ILE A 337 -6.17 -1.78 -12.20
C ILE A 337 -6.68 -3.13 -12.69
N TRP A 338 -6.19 -3.59 -13.83
CA TRP A 338 -6.52 -4.91 -14.37
C TRP A 338 -6.15 -6.04 -13.40
N LEU A 339 -4.95 -5.98 -12.80
CA LEU A 339 -4.50 -6.96 -11.82
C LEU A 339 -5.40 -6.97 -10.57
N ILE A 340 -5.79 -5.79 -10.07
CA ILE A 340 -6.73 -5.65 -8.94
C ILE A 340 -8.08 -6.31 -9.28
N ILE A 341 -8.63 -6.05 -10.45
CA ILE A 341 -9.91 -6.65 -10.87
C ILE A 341 -9.81 -8.19 -10.89
N CYS A 342 -8.73 -8.74 -11.44
CA CYS A 342 -8.49 -10.19 -11.46
C CYS A 342 -8.35 -10.78 -10.05
N ALA A 343 -7.67 -10.06 -9.15
CA ALA A 343 -7.52 -10.45 -7.74
C ALA A 343 -8.87 -10.44 -7.00
N MET A 344 -9.73 -9.45 -7.28
CA MET A 344 -11.09 -9.38 -6.72
C MET A 344 -11.98 -10.52 -7.20
N CYS A 345 -11.78 -11.00 -8.44
CA CYS A 345 -12.46 -12.20 -8.94
C CYS A 345 -12.08 -13.43 -8.12
N PHE A 346 -10.79 -13.62 -7.86
CA PHE A 346 -10.32 -14.75 -7.04
C PHE A 346 -10.84 -14.67 -5.61
N GLY A 347 -10.68 -13.52 -4.94
CA GLY A 347 -11.18 -13.30 -3.58
C GLY A 347 -12.70 -13.49 -3.47
N GLY A 348 -13.48 -13.01 -4.45
CA GLY A 348 -14.94 -13.17 -4.52
C GLY A 348 -15.36 -14.64 -4.62
N SER A 349 -14.69 -15.41 -5.49
CA SER A 349 -14.93 -16.85 -5.63
C SER A 349 -14.63 -17.62 -4.35
N MET A 350 -13.52 -17.33 -3.69
CA MET A 350 -13.12 -17.95 -2.40
C MET A 350 -14.10 -17.61 -1.27
N THR A 351 -14.64 -16.39 -1.26
CA THR A 351 -15.66 -15.97 -0.28
C THR A 351 -17.00 -16.63 -0.52
N ALA A 352 -17.50 -16.64 -1.76
CA ALA A 352 -18.80 -17.24 -2.11
C ALA A 352 -18.87 -18.75 -1.82
N SER A 353 -17.72 -19.43 -1.99
CA SER A 353 -17.61 -20.87 -1.75
C SER A 353 -17.57 -21.26 -0.27
N GLY A 354 -17.35 -20.32 0.66
CA GLY A 354 -17.05 -20.61 2.06
C GLY A 354 -15.67 -21.25 2.30
N MET A 355 -14.84 -21.36 1.25
CA MET A 355 -13.49 -21.92 1.35
C MET A 355 -12.61 -21.08 2.25
N LEU A 356 -12.77 -19.76 2.18
CA LEU A 356 -12.03 -18.81 3.00
C LEU A 356 -12.32 -19.00 4.50
N GLU A 357 -13.60 -19.12 4.86
CA GLU A 357 -14.04 -19.38 6.24
C GLU A 357 -13.54 -20.75 6.74
N SER A 358 -13.56 -21.76 5.88
CA SER A 358 -13.07 -23.09 6.21
C SER A 358 -11.58 -23.09 6.56
N LEU A 359 -10.76 -22.44 5.75
CA LEU A 359 -9.31 -22.35 5.97
C LEU A 359 -8.97 -21.57 7.24
N THR A 360 -9.64 -20.44 7.44
CA THR A 360 -9.40 -19.61 8.61
C THR A 360 -9.87 -20.29 9.89
N SER A 361 -10.89 -21.16 9.84
CA SER A 361 -11.35 -21.94 10.99
C SER A 361 -10.26 -22.85 11.58
N VAL A 362 -9.25 -23.22 10.78
CA VAL A 362 -8.11 -24.03 11.26
C VAL A 362 -7.31 -23.27 12.31
N PHE A 363 -7.15 -21.95 12.14
CA PHE A 363 -6.42 -21.11 13.10
C PHE A 363 -7.10 -21.03 14.47
N LEU A 364 -8.44 -21.20 14.53
CA LEU A 364 -9.19 -21.18 15.77
C LEU A 364 -8.79 -22.31 16.73
N ARG A 365 -8.26 -23.42 16.21
CA ARG A 365 -7.83 -24.56 17.03
C ARG A 365 -6.61 -24.25 17.90
N PHE A 366 -5.80 -23.28 17.53
CA PHE A 366 -4.58 -22.89 18.25
C PHE A 366 -4.82 -21.82 19.32
N MET A 367 -6.04 -21.32 19.47
CA MET A 367 -6.40 -20.23 20.37
C MET A 367 -6.66 -20.69 21.84
N LYS A 368 -5.74 -21.47 22.39
CA LYS A 368 -5.88 -21.99 23.76
C LYS A 368 -5.37 -21.02 24.83
N ARG A 369 -4.25 -20.33 24.55
CA ARG A 369 -3.56 -19.39 25.46
C ARG A 369 -3.46 -18.01 24.81
N ARG A 370 -3.18 -16.97 25.63
CA ARG A 370 -3.01 -15.59 25.18
C ARG A 370 -2.12 -15.44 23.93
N VAL A 371 -0.92 -16.02 23.98
CA VAL A 371 0.03 -16.00 22.84
C VAL A 371 -0.56 -16.70 21.62
N GLY A 372 -1.17 -17.85 21.82
CA GLY A 372 -1.84 -18.61 20.73
C GLY A 372 -2.98 -17.82 20.08
N MET A 373 -3.73 -17.02 20.86
CA MET A 373 -4.78 -16.15 20.31
C MET A 373 -4.21 -15.08 19.41
N VAL A 374 -3.23 -14.31 19.91
CA VAL A 374 -2.61 -13.24 19.12
C VAL A 374 -1.87 -13.82 17.92
N ALA A 375 -1.09 -14.89 18.09
CA ALA A 375 -0.39 -15.53 16.98
C ALA A 375 -1.35 -16.08 15.91
N SER A 376 -2.45 -16.76 16.33
CA SER A 376 -3.46 -17.24 15.38
C SER A 376 -4.11 -16.10 14.60
N THR A 377 -4.40 -14.97 15.26
CA THR A 377 -4.94 -13.78 14.59
C THR A 377 -3.93 -13.20 13.60
N VAL A 378 -2.66 -13.09 13.99
CA VAL A 378 -1.57 -12.61 13.12
C VAL A 378 -1.44 -13.49 11.88
N PHE A 379 -1.27 -14.80 12.06
CA PHE A 379 -1.11 -15.73 10.94
C PHE A 379 -2.34 -15.81 10.05
N SER A 380 -3.54 -15.72 10.64
CA SER A 380 -4.79 -15.65 9.87
C SER A 380 -4.87 -14.38 9.04
N GLY A 381 -4.47 -13.23 9.61
CA GLY A 381 -4.42 -11.95 8.90
C GLY A 381 -3.44 -11.97 7.72
N LEU A 382 -2.22 -12.49 7.93
CA LEU A 382 -1.23 -12.71 6.87
C LEU A 382 -1.79 -13.61 5.75
N PHE A 383 -2.40 -14.72 6.15
CA PHE A 383 -3.01 -15.67 5.22
C PHE A 383 -4.15 -15.01 4.42
N LEU A 384 -5.01 -14.24 5.08
CA LEU A 384 -6.09 -13.53 4.42
C LEU A 384 -5.58 -12.51 3.41
N ASN A 385 -4.53 -11.75 3.71
CA ASN A 385 -3.90 -10.83 2.75
C ASN A 385 -3.42 -11.55 1.47
N ILE A 386 -2.95 -12.78 1.60
CA ILE A 386 -2.49 -13.59 0.46
C ILE A 386 -3.70 -14.07 -0.37
N VAL A 387 -4.77 -14.51 0.28
CA VAL A 387 -5.89 -15.20 -0.38
C VAL A 387 -6.95 -14.22 -0.87
N THR A 388 -7.28 -13.20 -0.11
CA THR A 388 -8.26 -12.20 -0.56
C THR A 388 -7.67 -11.20 -1.53
N ALA A 389 -6.34 -11.08 -1.54
CA ALA A 389 -5.59 -10.08 -2.29
C ALA A 389 -6.01 -8.61 -1.98
N ASP A 390 -6.71 -8.40 -0.87
CA ASP A 390 -7.22 -7.09 -0.47
C ASP A 390 -7.11 -6.85 1.03
N GLN A 391 -6.68 -5.64 1.39
CA GLN A 391 -6.47 -5.23 2.77
C GLN A 391 -7.79 -5.05 3.54
N TYR A 392 -8.79 -4.40 2.95
CA TYR A 392 -10.05 -4.08 3.63
C TYR A 392 -10.85 -5.35 3.93
N ILE A 393 -10.96 -6.25 2.94
CA ILE A 393 -11.62 -7.55 3.10
C ILE A 393 -10.92 -8.35 4.21
N SER A 394 -9.59 -8.36 4.22
CA SER A 394 -8.80 -9.08 5.24
C SER A 394 -9.03 -8.53 6.65
N ILE A 395 -9.13 -7.19 6.81
CA ILE A 395 -9.46 -6.56 8.10
C ILE A 395 -10.86 -6.99 8.58
N ILE A 396 -11.86 -6.89 7.69
CA ILE A 396 -13.25 -7.24 8.01
C ILE A 396 -13.37 -8.70 8.42
N LEU A 397 -12.77 -9.60 7.65
CA LEU A 397 -12.82 -11.03 7.93
C LEU A 397 -12.10 -11.38 9.24
N THR A 398 -10.89 -10.87 9.44
CA THR A 398 -10.13 -11.10 10.68
C THR A 398 -10.92 -10.61 11.90
N GLY A 399 -11.42 -9.38 11.88
CA GLY A 399 -12.19 -8.83 12.98
C GLY A 399 -13.45 -9.64 13.28
N ASN A 400 -14.24 -9.97 12.26
CA ASN A 400 -15.49 -10.71 12.42
C ASN A 400 -15.28 -12.15 12.93
N MET A 401 -14.25 -12.83 12.46
CA MET A 401 -13.97 -14.21 12.85
C MET A 401 -13.53 -14.34 14.29
N PHE A 402 -12.74 -13.40 14.79
CA PHE A 402 -12.10 -13.53 16.09
C PHE A 402 -12.84 -12.81 17.22
N LYS A 403 -13.71 -11.83 16.93
CA LYS A 403 -14.35 -11.00 17.96
C LYS A 403 -15.06 -11.78 19.05
N ASP A 404 -15.86 -12.80 18.68
CA ASP A 404 -16.62 -13.58 19.64
C ASP A 404 -15.74 -14.47 20.51
N ILE A 405 -14.62 -14.95 19.96
CA ILE A 405 -13.67 -15.79 20.67
C ILE A 405 -12.88 -14.97 21.69
N TYR A 406 -12.42 -13.76 21.29
CA TYR A 406 -11.76 -12.84 22.23
C TYR A 406 -12.68 -12.50 23.38
N LYS A 407 -13.95 -12.20 23.09
CA LYS A 407 -14.99 -11.93 24.12
C LYS A 407 -15.20 -13.14 25.04
N LYS A 408 -15.42 -14.34 24.49
CA LYS A 408 -15.61 -15.58 25.27
C LYS A 408 -14.41 -15.94 26.14
N LYS A 409 -13.20 -15.54 25.74
CA LYS A 409 -11.97 -15.74 26.52
C LYS A 409 -11.66 -14.61 27.48
N GLY A 410 -12.55 -13.60 27.61
CA GLY A 410 -12.40 -12.47 28.51
C GLY A 410 -11.37 -11.42 28.08
N TYR A 411 -10.93 -11.42 26.81
CA TYR A 411 -9.99 -10.42 26.32
C TYR A 411 -10.73 -9.20 25.80
N GLU A 412 -10.13 -8.02 26.03
CA GLU A 412 -10.67 -6.76 25.54
C GLU A 412 -10.63 -6.69 24.00
N SER A 413 -11.68 -6.07 23.40
CA SER A 413 -11.77 -5.88 21.94
C SER A 413 -10.59 -5.12 21.33
N ARG A 414 -9.98 -4.19 22.11
CA ARG A 414 -8.79 -3.43 21.67
C ARG A 414 -7.56 -4.30 21.43
N LEU A 415 -7.46 -5.49 22.06
CA LEU A 415 -6.39 -6.45 21.78
C LEU A 415 -6.56 -7.04 20.39
N LEU A 416 -7.78 -7.42 20.00
CA LEU A 416 -8.08 -7.90 18.65
C LEU A 416 -7.85 -6.80 17.61
N SER A 417 -8.40 -5.61 17.86
CA SER A 417 -8.28 -4.46 16.97
C SER A 417 -6.82 -4.12 16.67
N ARG A 418 -5.98 -4.04 17.72
CA ARG A 418 -4.53 -3.84 17.57
C ARG A 418 -3.89 -4.96 16.75
N THR A 419 -4.19 -6.23 17.09
CA THR A 419 -3.57 -7.38 16.41
C THR A 419 -3.94 -7.43 14.94
N THR A 420 -5.17 -7.05 14.58
CA THR A 420 -5.62 -6.93 13.18
C THR A 420 -4.79 -5.89 12.42
N GLU A 421 -4.62 -4.70 12.98
CA GLU A 421 -3.79 -3.64 12.38
C GLU A 421 -2.31 -4.03 12.31
N ASP A 422 -1.77 -4.63 13.37
CA ASP A 422 -0.37 -5.08 13.45
C ASP A 422 -0.05 -6.18 12.44
N SER A 423 -1.04 -6.92 11.94
CA SER A 423 -0.85 -8.02 11.02
C SER A 423 -1.41 -7.75 9.63
N VAL A 424 -2.69 -7.38 9.51
CA VAL A 424 -3.34 -7.26 8.21
C VAL A 424 -2.90 -5.98 7.49
N THR A 425 -3.10 -4.82 8.12
CA THR A 425 -2.86 -3.53 7.48
C THR A 425 -1.41 -3.39 7.04
N VAL A 426 -0.47 -3.64 7.95
CA VAL A 426 0.94 -3.41 7.66
C VAL A 426 1.57 -4.43 6.72
N THR A 427 1.04 -5.66 6.64
CA THR A 427 1.64 -6.70 5.79
C THR A 427 1.00 -6.81 4.40
N SER A 428 -0.12 -6.13 4.15
CA SER A 428 -0.79 -6.13 2.84
C SER A 428 0.15 -5.70 1.71
N VAL A 429 1.02 -4.72 1.97
CA VAL A 429 2.00 -4.21 1.01
C VAL A 429 3.12 -5.21 0.68
N LEU A 430 3.31 -6.24 1.49
CA LEU A 430 4.35 -7.25 1.29
C LEU A 430 3.91 -8.38 0.33
N VAL A 431 2.63 -8.43 -0.02
CA VAL A 431 2.08 -9.45 -0.93
C VAL A 431 2.00 -8.88 -2.35
N PRO A 432 2.72 -9.45 -3.33
CA PRO A 432 2.85 -8.87 -4.67
C PRO A 432 1.53 -8.71 -5.44
N TRP A 433 0.54 -9.55 -5.16
CA TRP A 433 -0.79 -9.50 -5.80
C TRP A 433 -1.90 -8.94 -4.90
N ASN A 434 -1.55 -8.44 -3.73
CA ASN A 434 -2.48 -7.68 -2.89
C ASN A 434 -2.63 -6.26 -3.45
N THR A 435 -3.82 -5.67 -3.32
CA THR A 435 -4.11 -4.29 -3.77
C THR A 435 -3.06 -3.30 -3.32
N CYS A 436 -2.58 -3.41 -2.07
CA CYS A 436 -1.53 -2.55 -1.53
C CYS A 436 -0.16 -2.82 -2.17
N GLY A 437 0.27 -4.08 -2.26
CA GLY A 437 1.56 -4.44 -2.85
C GLY A 437 1.67 -4.03 -4.31
N MET A 438 0.61 -4.27 -5.09
CA MET A 438 0.54 -3.85 -6.50
C MET A 438 0.60 -2.34 -6.66
N THR A 439 -0.18 -1.62 -5.86
CA THR A 439 -0.23 -0.15 -5.91
C THR A 439 1.11 0.47 -5.59
N GLN A 440 1.75 0.08 -4.48
CA GLN A 440 3.01 0.68 -4.06
C GLN A 440 4.15 0.32 -5.01
N ALA A 441 4.19 -0.92 -5.51
CA ALA A 441 5.15 -1.32 -6.53
C ALA A 441 5.03 -0.48 -7.82
N THR A 442 3.80 -0.18 -8.25
CA THR A 442 3.53 0.62 -9.44
C THR A 442 3.91 2.09 -9.23
N ILE A 443 3.55 2.68 -8.08
CA ILE A 443 3.82 4.09 -7.78
C ILE A 443 5.33 4.33 -7.66
N LEU A 444 6.04 3.48 -6.91
CA LEU A 444 7.48 3.62 -6.66
C LEU A 444 8.34 3.10 -7.82
N GLY A 445 7.76 2.39 -8.79
CA GLY A 445 8.51 1.75 -9.87
C GLY A 445 9.40 0.60 -9.42
N VAL A 446 9.16 0.03 -8.22
CA VAL A 446 9.99 -1.01 -7.60
C VAL A 446 9.16 -2.25 -7.32
N ALA A 447 9.58 -3.40 -7.81
CA ALA A 447 8.85 -4.65 -7.59
C ALA A 447 8.71 -4.98 -6.09
N THR A 448 7.56 -5.55 -5.70
CA THR A 448 7.27 -5.88 -4.29
C THR A 448 8.37 -6.74 -3.65
N LEU A 449 8.87 -7.76 -4.35
CA LEU A 449 9.91 -8.63 -3.83
C LEU A 449 11.26 -7.91 -3.64
N THR A 450 11.51 -6.81 -4.34
CA THR A 450 12.72 -6.00 -4.19
C THR A 450 12.69 -5.16 -2.93
N TYR A 451 11.55 -4.54 -2.57
CA TYR A 451 11.46 -3.73 -1.36
C TYR A 451 11.07 -4.53 -0.10
N LEU A 452 10.46 -5.69 -0.25
CA LEU A 452 9.97 -6.52 0.86
C LEU A 452 11.00 -6.71 1.99
N PRO A 453 12.26 -7.08 1.71
CA PRO A 453 13.25 -7.31 2.78
C PRO A 453 13.58 -6.06 3.58
N TYR A 454 13.29 -4.87 3.04
CA TYR A 454 13.62 -3.57 3.62
C TYR A 454 12.42 -2.87 4.26
N CYS A 455 11.22 -3.43 4.20
CA CYS A 455 10.03 -2.91 4.87
C CYS A 455 10.04 -3.28 6.36
N PHE A 456 11.04 -2.78 7.11
CA PHE A 456 11.30 -3.24 8.48
C PHE A 456 10.12 -3.00 9.42
N PHE A 457 9.46 -1.85 9.34
CA PHE A 457 8.27 -1.57 10.16
C PHE A 457 7.17 -2.61 9.91
N ASN A 458 6.93 -2.96 8.64
CA ASN A 458 5.89 -3.89 8.23
C ASN A 458 6.21 -5.34 8.63
N LEU A 459 7.49 -5.71 8.67
CA LEU A 459 7.95 -7.03 9.11
C LEU A 459 7.99 -7.16 10.64
N ILE A 460 8.41 -6.10 11.34
CA ILE A 460 8.56 -6.11 12.80
C ILE A 460 7.22 -6.02 13.51
N SER A 461 6.24 -5.27 12.98
CA SER A 461 4.96 -5.00 13.63
C SER A 461 4.18 -6.26 14.02
N PRO A 462 3.96 -7.28 13.15
CA PRO A 462 3.30 -8.52 13.55
C PRO A 462 4.10 -9.32 14.57
N LEU A 463 5.43 -9.34 14.48
CA LEU A 463 6.30 -9.99 15.45
C LEU A 463 6.23 -9.31 16.81
N MET A 464 6.19 -7.97 16.83
CA MET A 464 6.02 -7.17 18.05
C MET A 464 4.68 -7.48 18.73
N SER A 465 3.60 -7.65 17.97
CA SER A 465 2.29 -8.02 18.52
C SER A 465 2.34 -9.37 19.26
N ILE A 466 3.00 -10.38 18.68
CA ILE A 466 3.19 -11.69 19.29
C ILE A 466 4.11 -11.58 20.53
N THR A 467 5.19 -10.81 20.44
CA THR A 467 6.12 -10.59 21.54
C THR A 467 5.45 -9.93 22.74
N MET A 468 4.66 -8.89 22.50
CA MET A 468 3.88 -8.22 23.56
C MET A 468 2.85 -9.16 24.19
N ALA A 469 2.27 -10.09 23.41
CA ALA A 469 1.40 -11.12 23.94
C ALA A 469 2.17 -12.15 24.78
N ALA A 470 3.38 -12.51 24.42
CA ALA A 470 4.23 -13.42 25.19
C ALA A 470 4.60 -12.81 26.56
N ILE A 471 5.03 -11.55 26.56
CA ILE A 471 5.38 -10.83 27.80
C ILE A 471 4.12 -10.55 28.64
N GLY A 472 2.94 -10.38 28.03
CA GLY A 472 1.69 -10.04 28.73
C GLY A 472 1.56 -8.57 29.05
N PHE A 473 2.33 -7.71 28.39
CA PHE A 473 2.37 -6.29 28.67
C PHE A 473 1.02 -5.60 28.37
N LYS A 474 0.39 -5.06 29.43
CA LYS A 474 -0.91 -4.35 29.37
C LYS A 474 -2.05 -5.14 28.70
N ILE A 475 -2.01 -6.47 28.73
CA ILE A 475 -3.09 -7.32 28.26
C ILE A 475 -3.92 -7.74 29.48
N LYS A 476 -5.16 -7.22 29.55
CA LYS A 476 -6.12 -7.57 30.58
C LYS A 476 -6.98 -8.73 30.12
N GLN A 477 -7.26 -9.65 31.02
CA GLN A 477 -8.21 -10.74 30.86
C GLN A 477 -9.19 -10.66 32.01
N HIS A 478 -10.47 -10.45 31.69
CA HIS A 478 -11.56 -10.46 32.67
C HIS A 478 -12.06 -11.90 32.83
N HIS A 479 -12.03 -12.44 34.03
CA HIS A 479 -12.68 -13.70 34.34
C HIS A 479 -14.17 -13.47 34.54
N GLU A 480 -15.01 -14.48 34.24
CA GLU A 480 -16.49 -14.36 34.33
C GLU A 480 -17.02 -13.98 35.72
N GLU A 481 -16.22 -14.17 36.78
CA GLU A 481 -16.57 -13.77 38.15
C GLU A 481 -16.68 -12.24 38.37
N ASP A 482 -16.00 -11.42 37.55
CA ASP A 482 -16.06 -9.96 37.66
C ASP A 482 -17.32 -9.33 37.04
N GLN A 483 -18.07 -10.08 36.23
CA GLN A 483 -19.29 -9.56 35.60
C GLN A 483 -20.52 -9.54 36.56
N SER A 484 -20.48 -10.25 37.65
CA SER A 484 -21.56 -10.26 38.64
C SER A 484 -21.58 -9.03 39.58
N ILE A 485 -20.51 -8.23 39.58
CA ILE A 485 -20.38 -7.07 40.51
C ILE A 485 -20.83 -5.73 39.85
N ILE A 486 -21.00 -5.69 38.52
CA ILE A 486 -21.35 -4.45 37.77
C ILE A 486 -22.87 -4.32 37.53
N VAL A 487 -23.68 -5.30 37.90
CA VAL A 487 -25.14 -5.32 37.67
C VAL A 487 -25.92 -5.13 39.00
N ASN A 488 -25.29 -4.68 40.05
CA ASN A 488 -26.01 -4.27 41.31
C ASN A 488 -25.84 -2.78 41.57
#